data_bc0117e2dfe3ac0f43a1a6c7ce372032
#
_entry.id   bc0117e2dfe3ac0f43a1a6c7ce372032
#
_cell.length_a   1.000
_cell.length_b   1.000
_cell.length_c   1.000
_cell.angle_alpha   90.00
_cell.angle_beta   90.00
_cell.angle_gamma   90.00
#
_symmetry.space_group_name_H-M   'P 1'
#
loop_
_entity.id
_entity.type
_entity.pdbx_description
1 polymer ?
#
loop_
_entity_poly.entity_id
_entity_poly.type
_entity_poly.pdbx_seq_one_letter_code
_entity_poly.pdbx_strand_id
1 'polypeptide(L)'
;ENQMENTFRIKRDAADWRDRIGALCVGNSRLVFAVASAFAGPLLRPAGMESGGFHIRGDSSSGKTTALRLAASVYGGPSYMQRWRTTDNALEAIAAQHCDSLLILDELAQVEGKVAGECAYMLANEQSKARATRNGAPRARLSWRLLFLSAGELGLADHMAEGMKRTRTGQEVRMADIPADAGAGLGAFENLHGFAGGAAFSSHLTREAQVCHGAAGRAFIEWACANADTLARRTRAAVHALAREWVPQ
;
A
#
# COMPACT_ATOMS: atom_id res chain seq x y z
N GLU A 1 1.50 15.07 -25.66
CA GLU A 1 0.70 14.55 -24.53
C GLU A 1 1.58 13.54 -23.78
N ASN A 2 2.08 13.94 -22.60
CA ASN A 2 2.78 13.02 -21.71
C ASN A 2 1.74 12.11 -21.07
N GLN A 3 1.46 10.96 -21.68
CA GLN A 3 0.70 9.91 -21.03
C GLN A 3 1.55 9.35 -19.88
N MET A 4 1.02 9.40 -18.65
CA MET A 4 1.64 8.69 -17.53
C MET A 4 1.74 7.21 -17.87
N GLU A 5 2.88 6.60 -17.56
CA GLU A 5 3.09 5.18 -17.81
C GLU A 5 2.07 4.34 -17.01
N ASN A 6 1.39 3.42 -17.69
CA ASN A 6 0.57 2.43 -17.00
C ASN A 6 1.48 1.41 -16.31
N THR A 7 1.45 1.38 -14.98
CA THR A 7 2.28 0.49 -14.17
C THR A 7 1.61 -0.86 -13.86
N PHE A 8 0.33 -1.01 -14.18
CA PHE A 8 -0.38 -2.28 -14.11
C PHE A 8 0.09 -3.19 -15.25
N ARG A 9 0.81 -4.24 -14.90
CA ARG A 9 1.41 -5.18 -15.85
C ARG A 9 1.14 -6.60 -15.38
N ILE A 10 0.93 -7.51 -16.33
CA ILE A 10 0.71 -8.93 -16.04
C ILE A 10 1.85 -9.73 -16.62
N LYS A 11 2.43 -10.61 -15.81
CA LYS A 11 3.42 -11.59 -16.20
C LYS A 11 3.14 -12.89 -15.47
N ARG A 12 3.01 -13.99 -16.20
CA ARG A 12 2.53 -15.30 -15.76
C ARG A 12 1.04 -15.29 -15.37
N ASP A 13 0.55 -16.34 -14.75
CA ASP A 13 -0.83 -16.50 -14.33
C ASP A 13 -1.01 -16.44 -12.80
N ALA A 14 -2.27 -16.51 -12.36
CA ALA A 14 -2.61 -16.38 -10.94
C ALA A 14 -2.21 -17.63 -10.12
N ALA A 15 -2.15 -18.81 -10.73
CA ALA A 15 -1.71 -20.02 -10.07
C ALA A 15 -0.20 -19.97 -9.83
N ASP A 16 0.58 -19.56 -10.81
CA ASP A 16 2.01 -19.28 -10.64
C ASP A 16 2.26 -18.28 -9.50
N TRP A 17 1.50 -17.17 -9.44
CA TRP A 17 1.63 -16.19 -8.37
C TRP A 17 1.32 -16.78 -7.00
N ARG A 18 0.22 -17.54 -6.89
CA ARG A 18 -0.16 -18.22 -5.65
C ARG A 18 0.94 -19.14 -5.15
N ASP A 19 1.51 -19.95 -6.04
CA ASP A 19 2.44 -21.02 -5.67
C ASP A 19 3.86 -20.46 -5.42
N ARG A 20 4.28 -19.41 -6.14
CA ARG A 20 5.63 -18.83 -6.04
C ARG A 20 5.73 -17.73 -4.99
N ILE A 21 4.66 -17.00 -4.74
CA ILE A 21 4.65 -15.84 -3.85
C ILE A 21 3.66 -16.04 -2.70
N GLY A 22 2.40 -16.30 -3.01
CA GLY A 22 1.34 -16.42 -2.01
C GLY A 22 1.65 -17.49 -0.97
N ALA A 23 2.10 -18.67 -1.39
CA ALA A 23 2.46 -19.77 -0.51
C ALA A 23 3.62 -19.42 0.45
N LEU A 24 4.57 -18.60 -0.01
CA LEU A 24 5.70 -18.15 0.80
C LEU A 24 5.36 -17.01 1.76
N CYS A 25 4.20 -16.33 1.58
CA CYS A 25 3.69 -15.38 2.56
C CYS A 25 3.11 -16.09 3.80
N VAL A 26 2.66 -17.33 3.67
CA VAL A 26 2.04 -18.10 4.77
C VAL A 26 3.04 -18.25 5.93
N GLY A 27 2.58 -17.97 7.16
CA GLY A 27 3.45 -17.99 8.34
C GLY A 27 4.34 -16.75 8.51
N ASN A 28 4.13 -15.71 7.70
CA ASN A 28 4.82 -14.42 7.77
C ASN A 28 3.79 -13.28 7.87
N SER A 29 3.46 -12.85 9.07
CA SER A 29 2.36 -11.91 9.33
C SER A 29 2.49 -10.59 8.56
N ARG A 30 3.70 -10.03 8.46
CA ARG A 30 3.96 -8.78 7.73
C ARG A 30 3.81 -8.93 6.22
N LEU A 31 4.19 -10.09 5.67
CA LEU A 31 4.00 -10.37 4.24
C LEU A 31 2.53 -10.60 3.91
N VAL A 32 1.81 -11.37 4.75
CA VAL A 32 0.36 -11.56 4.61
C VAL A 32 -0.36 -10.23 4.68
N PHE A 33 -0.03 -9.38 5.66
CA PHE A 33 -0.62 -8.05 5.81
C PHE A 33 -0.41 -7.17 4.57
N ALA A 34 0.83 -7.10 4.06
CA ALA A 34 1.14 -6.28 2.88
C ALA A 34 0.37 -6.74 1.63
N VAL A 35 0.32 -8.05 1.39
CA VAL A 35 -0.43 -8.65 0.28
C VAL A 35 -1.94 -8.47 0.46
N ALA A 36 -2.46 -8.68 1.68
CA ALA A 36 -3.88 -8.49 1.99
C ALA A 36 -4.31 -7.02 1.77
N SER A 37 -3.44 -6.05 2.08
CA SER A 37 -3.70 -4.63 1.81
C SER A 37 -3.91 -4.36 0.31
N ALA A 38 -3.20 -5.07 -0.59
CA ALA A 38 -3.43 -4.95 -2.02
C ALA A 38 -4.83 -5.46 -2.41
N PHE A 39 -5.26 -6.58 -1.90
CA PHE A 39 -6.61 -7.09 -2.16
C PHE A 39 -7.72 -6.29 -1.46
N ALA A 40 -7.41 -5.57 -0.38
CA ALA A 40 -8.38 -4.73 0.33
C ALA A 40 -8.69 -3.41 -0.41
N GLY A 41 -7.74 -2.85 -1.17
CA GLY A 41 -7.94 -1.59 -1.90
C GLY A 41 -9.25 -1.54 -2.71
N PRO A 42 -9.53 -2.50 -3.60
CA PRO A 42 -10.77 -2.54 -4.38
C PRO A 42 -12.06 -2.69 -3.56
N LEU A 43 -11.94 -3.11 -2.30
CA LEU A 43 -13.09 -3.35 -1.42
C LEU A 43 -13.56 -2.09 -0.68
N LEU A 44 -12.75 -1.02 -0.63
CA LEU A 44 -13.09 0.20 0.11
C LEU A 44 -14.41 0.80 -0.36
N ARG A 45 -14.54 1.04 -1.66
CA ARG A 45 -15.75 1.67 -2.22
C ARG A 45 -17.00 0.81 -2.04
N PRO A 46 -17.02 -0.48 -2.40
CA PRO A 46 -18.17 -1.35 -2.14
C PRO A 46 -18.54 -1.48 -0.67
N ALA A 47 -17.55 -1.42 0.23
CA ALA A 47 -17.78 -1.49 1.67
C ALA A 47 -18.20 -0.15 2.30
N GLY A 48 -18.10 0.97 1.55
CA GLY A 48 -18.37 2.31 2.08
C GLY A 48 -17.25 2.81 3.01
N MET A 49 -16.04 2.29 2.85
CA MET A 49 -14.86 2.67 3.65
C MET A 49 -14.10 3.81 2.97
N GLU A 50 -13.44 4.63 3.77
CA GLU A 50 -12.59 5.73 3.30
C GLU A 50 -11.16 5.26 3.00
N SER A 51 -10.41 6.10 2.27
CA SER A 51 -8.98 5.92 2.03
C SER A 51 -8.18 6.02 3.32
N GLY A 52 -7.11 5.27 3.38
CA GLY A 52 -6.18 5.28 4.50
C GLY A 52 -4.86 4.62 4.14
N GLY A 53 -3.88 4.68 5.04
CA GLY A 53 -2.58 4.13 4.81
C GLY A 53 -2.00 3.35 5.97
N PHE A 54 -1.01 2.56 5.62
CA PHE A 54 -0.18 1.84 6.56
C PHE A 54 1.29 2.13 6.27
N HIS A 55 2.08 2.22 7.32
CA HIS A 55 3.51 2.46 7.22
C HIS A 55 4.28 1.38 7.96
N ILE A 56 5.10 0.61 7.26
CA ILE A 56 5.95 -0.40 7.86
C ILE A 56 7.26 0.26 8.27
N ARG A 57 7.48 0.43 9.57
CA ARG A 57 8.66 1.08 10.13
C ARG A 57 9.63 0.09 10.76
N GLY A 58 10.91 0.37 10.69
CA GLY A 58 11.96 -0.43 11.34
C GLY A 58 13.32 -0.24 10.69
N ASP A 59 14.33 -0.87 11.24
CA ASP A 59 15.72 -0.73 10.82
C ASP A 59 15.95 -1.11 9.37
N SER A 60 17.06 -0.64 8.82
CA SER A 60 17.52 -1.04 7.49
C SER A 60 17.64 -2.56 7.40
N SER A 61 17.39 -3.12 6.21
CA SER A 61 17.47 -4.57 5.93
C SER A 61 16.48 -5.45 6.71
N SER A 62 15.44 -4.89 7.33
CA SER A 62 14.41 -5.65 8.08
C SER A 62 13.33 -6.31 7.18
N GLY A 63 13.46 -6.29 5.87
CA GLY A 63 12.49 -6.92 4.94
C GLY A 63 11.32 -6.04 4.49
N LYS A 64 11.25 -4.77 4.90
CA LYS A 64 10.18 -3.82 4.55
C LYS A 64 9.94 -3.72 3.04
N THR A 65 10.99 -3.40 2.30
CA THR A 65 10.90 -3.27 0.83
C THR A 65 10.50 -4.59 0.16
N THR A 66 10.87 -5.74 0.74
CA THR A 66 10.39 -7.04 0.26
C THR A 66 8.88 -7.16 0.41
N ALA A 67 8.32 -6.80 1.57
CA ALA A 67 6.88 -6.80 1.81
C ALA A 67 6.15 -5.88 0.80
N LEU A 68 6.70 -4.67 0.56
CA LEU A 68 6.15 -3.74 -0.45
C LEU A 68 6.18 -4.34 -1.86
N ARG A 69 7.26 -5.02 -2.26
CA ARG A 69 7.38 -5.67 -3.57
C ARG A 69 6.38 -6.79 -3.76
N LEU A 70 6.10 -7.56 -2.70
CA LEU A 70 5.08 -8.62 -2.76
C LEU A 70 3.68 -8.03 -2.90
N ALA A 71 3.36 -6.96 -2.18
CA ALA A 71 2.11 -6.24 -2.35
C ALA A 71 1.99 -5.66 -3.77
N ALA A 72 3.06 -5.08 -4.33
CA ALA A 72 3.11 -4.58 -5.69
C ALA A 72 2.85 -5.69 -6.72
N SER A 73 3.39 -6.88 -6.49
CA SER A 73 3.26 -8.02 -7.41
C SER A 73 1.82 -8.47 -7.62
N VAL A 74 0.89 -8.08 -6.77
CA VAL A 74 -0.54 -8.33 -6.97
C VAL A 74 -1.05 -7.64 -8.24
N TYR A 75 -0.55 -6.44 -8.56
CA TYR A 75 -1.04 -5.60 -9.66
C TYR A 75 -0.01 -5.34 -10.76
N GLY A 76 1.28 -5.38 -10.43
CA GLY A 76 2.32 -5.05 -11.39
C GLY A 76 3.71 -5.47 -10.96
N GLY A 77 4.68 -5.22 -11.84
CA GLY A 77 6.08 -5.50 -11.61
C GLY A 77 6.80 -4.37 -10.83
N PRO A 78 8.13 -4.29 -10.95
CA PRO A 78 8.93 -3.32 -10.19
C PRO A 78 8.52 -1.86 -10.38
N SER A 79 8.01 -1.49 -11.57
CA SER A 79 7.55 -0.12 -11.88
C SER A 79 6.22 0.25 -11.19
N TYR A 80 5.52 -0.71 -10.59
CA TYR A 80 4.30 -0.43 -9.83
C TYR A 80 4.58 0.34 -8.54
N MET A 81 5.72 0.09 -7.89
CA MET A 81 6.15 0.81 -6.71
C MET A 81 6.57 2.24 -7.06
N GLN A 82 6.07 3.19 -6.31
CA GLN A 82 6.41 4.60 -6.39
C GLN A 82 7.31 5.00 -5.22
N ARG A 83 7.90 6.18 -5.29
CA ARG A 83 8.69 6.76 -4.20
C ARG A 83 8.01 7.99 -3.63
N TRP A 84 8.21 8.24 -2.36
CA TRP A 84 7.73 9.47 -1.72
C TRP A 84 8.33 10.73 -2.37
N ARG A 85 9.56 10.64 -2.91
CA ARG A 85 10.21 11.76 -3.59
C ARG A 85 9.57 12.05 -4.94
N THR A 86 8.45 12.76 -4.89
CA THR A 86 7.71 13.24 -6.07
C THR A 86 7.11 14.60 -5.76
N THR A 87 6.68 15.34 -6.77
CA THR A 87 5.95 16.60 -6.56
C THR A 87 4.51 16.31 -6.17
N ASP A 88 3.87 17.21 -5.41
CA ASP A 88 2.45 17.09 -5.02
C ASP A 88 1.55 16.81 -6.24
N ASN A 89 1.79 17.51 -7.35
CA ASN A 89 1.00 17.33 -8.57
C ASN A 89 1.15 15.95 -9.19
N ALA A 90 2.38 15.41 -9.17
CA ALA A 90 2.63 14.07 -9.67
C ALA A 90 1.98 13.03 -8.73
N LEU A 91 2.06 13.22 -7.42
CA LEU A 91 1.44 12.31 -6.46
C LEU A 91 -0.09 12.28 -6.58
N GLU A 92 -0.75 13.44 -6.82
CA GLU A 92 -2.19 13.48 -7.09
C GLU A 92 -2.58 12.69 -8.35
N ALA A 93 -1.79 12.80 -9.40
CA ALA A 93 -2.02 12.06 -10.64
C ALA A 93 -1.75 10.55 -10.46
N ILE A 94 -0.71 10.19 -9.72
CA ILE A 94 -0.41 8.81 -9.34
C ILE A 94 -1.55 8.23 -8.49
N ALA A 95 -2.04 8.97 -7.50
CA ALA A 95 -3.16 8.54 -6.67
C ALA A 95 -4.43 8.27 -7.50
N ALA A 96 -4.73 9.15 -8.46
CA ALA A 96 -5.87 8.94 -9.36
C ALA A 96 -5.72 7.69 -10.25
N GLN A 97 -4.49 7.36 -10.69
CA GLN A 97 -4.23 6.12 -11.43
C GLN A 97 -4.40 4.86 -10.57
N HIS A 98 -4.15 4.96 -9.26
CA HIS A 98 -4.28 3.86 -8.31
C HIS A 98 -5.65 3.85 -7.62
N CYS A 99 -6.65 4.58 -8.17
CA CYS A 99 -8.00 4.54 -7.64
C CYS A 99 -8.54 3.10 -7.58
N ASP A 100 -9.22 2.79 -6.48
CA ASP A 100 -9.76 1.44 -6.18
C ASP A 100 -8.67 0.34 -6.17
N SER A 101 -7.42 0.70 -5.78
CA SER A 101 -6.31 -0.25 -5.64
C SER A 101 -5.39 0.10 -4.46
N LEU A 102 -4.18 -0.45 -4.43
CA LEU A 102 -3.14 -0.11 -3.46
C LEU A 102 -2.09 0.78 -4.11
N LEU A 103 -1.85 1.96 -3.55
CA LEU A 103 -0.69 2.78 -3.88
C LEU A 103 0.48 2.41 -2.95
N ILE A 104 1.64 2.11 -3.53
CA ILE A 104 2.85 1.78 -2.76
C ILE A 104 3.87 2.90 -2.89
N LEU A 105 4.33 3.39 -1.72
CA LEU A 105 5.27 4.50 -1.60
C LEU A 105 6.47 4.06 -0.75
N ASP A 106 7.63 3.87 -1.35
CA ASP A 106 8.85 3.49 -0.64
C ASP A 106 9.69 4.72 -0.27
N GLU A 107 10.57 4.55 0.73
CA GLU A 107 11.59 5.53 1.15
C GLU A 107 11.01 6.86 1.67
N LEU A 108 10.20 6.81 2.73
CA LEU A 108 9.61 8.00 3.37
C LEU A 108 10.66 9.08 3.73
N ALA A 109 11.85 8.69 4.16
CA ALA A 109 12.91 9.61 4.55
C ALA A 109 13.48 10.46 3.39
N GLN A 110 13.11 10.19 2.15
CA GLN A 110 13.56 11.01 1.00
C GLN A 110 12.81 12.35 0.85
N VAL A 111 11.75 12.57 1.63
CA VAL A 111 11.00 13.84 1.67
C VAL A 111 11.05 14.43 3.07
N GLU A 112 10.95 15.74 3.16
CA GLU A 112 10.84 16.41 4.46
C GLU A 112 9.60 15.94 5.23
N GLY A 113 9.70 15.77 6.54
CA GLY A 113 8.60 15.27 7.36
C GLY A 113 7.31 16.07 7.23
N LYS A 114 7.38 17.40 7.06
CA LYS A 114 6.21 18.23 6.78
C LYS A 114 5.51 17.82 5.48
N VAL A 115 6.28 17.61 4.41
CA VAL A 115 5.76 17.24 3.10
C VAL A 115 5.15 15.84 3.16
N ALA A 116 5.80 14.90 3.85
CA ALA A 116 5.28 13.57 4.09
C ALA A 116 3.90 13.59 4.76
N GLY A 117 3.75 14.40 5.82
CA GLY A 117 2.47 14.57 6.53
C GLY A 117 1.38 15.20 5.66
N GLU A 118 1.72 16.22 4.86
CA GLU A 118 0.77 16.86 3.93
C GLU A 118 0.33 15.89 2.81
N CYS A 119 1.26 15.08 2.30
CA CYS A 119 0.97 14.05 1.29
C CYS A 119 0.09 12.93 1.85
N ALA A 120 0.40 12.40 3.04
CA ALA A 120 -0.43 11.38 3.69
C ALA A 120 -1.85 11.88 3.93
N TYR A 121 -1.99 13.13 4.39
CA TYR A 121 -3.29 13.77 4.57
C TYR A 121 -4.05 13.94 3.25
N MET A 122 -3.38 14.38 2.19
CA MET A 122 -3.96 14.55 0.85
C MET A 122 -4.44 13.21 0.28
N LEU A 123 -3.63 12.15 0.38
CA LEU A 123 -4.00 10.81 -0.10
C LEU A 123 -5.27 10.30 0.59
N ALA A 124 -5.37 10.48 1.91
CA ALA A 124 -6.52 10.04 2.68
C ALA A 124 -7.77 10.91 2.49
N ASN A 125 -7.63 12.16 2.01
CA ASN A 125 -8.76 13.04 1.71
C ASN A 125 -9.40 12.80 0.33
N GLU A 126 -8.90 11.88 -0.47
CA GLU A 126 -9.51 11.38 -1.70
C GLU A 126 -9.65 12.42 -2.83
N GLN A 127 -9.05 13.60 -2.69
CA GLN A 127 -9.19 14.69 -3.68
C GLN A 127 -7.90 15.48 -3.85
N SER A 128 -7.65 15.90 -5.10
CA SER A 128 -6.58 16.86 -5.44
C SER A 128 -6.87 18.25 -4.91
N LYS A 129 -5.82 19.07 -4.78
CA LYS A 129 -5.96 20.50 -4.48
C LYS A 129 -6.80 21.20 -5.56
N ALA A 130 -7.63 22.18 -5.15
CA ALA A 130 -8.34 23.03 -6.10
C ALA A 130 -7.33 23.89 -6.86
N ARG A 131 -7.46 23.95 -8.17
CA ARG A 131 -6.63 24.79 -9.06
C ARG A 131 -7.49 25.51 -10.06
N ALA A 132 -7.04 26.70 -10.47
CA ALA A 132 -7.61 27.42 -11.59
C ALA A 132 -6.84 27.11 -12.88
N THR A 133 -7.53 27.18 -14.01
CA THR A 133 -6.92 27.20 -15.33
C THR A 133 -6.24 28.54 -15.55
N ARG A 134 -5.42 28.65 -16.62
CA ARG A 134 -4.74 29.90 -16.99
C ARG A 134 -5.71 31.09 -17.17
N ASN A 135 -6.97 30.80 -17.48
CA ASN A 135 -8.03 31.80 -17.68
C ASN A 135 -8.89 32.00 -16.42
N GLY A 136 -8.46 31.55 -15.24
CA GLY A 136 -9.19 31.74 -13.98
C GLY A 136 -10.37 30.78 -13.75
N ALA A 137 -10.72 29.93 -14.71
CA ALA A 137 -11.79 28.95 -14.52
C ALA A 137 -11.36 27.82 -13.60
N PRO A 138 -12.26 27.23 -12.79
CA PRO A 138 -11.91 26.08 -11.96
C PRO A 138 -11.50 24.87 -12.82
N ARG A 139 -10.38 24.24 -12.48
CA ARG A 139 -9.98 22.97 -13.08
C ARG A 139 -10.70 21.82 -12.37
N ALA A 140 -11.14 20.83 -13.13
CA ALA A 140 -11.71 19.61 -12.56
C ALA A 140 -10.71 18.98 -11.55
N ARG A 141 -11.20 18.66 -10.36
CA ARG A 141 -10.41 17.98 -9.34
C ARG A 141 -10.27 16.49 -9.70
N LEU A 142 -9.08 15.95 -9.50
CA LEU A 142 -8.90 14.52 -9.46
C LEU A 142 -9.46 13.98 -8.15
N SER A 143 -10.07 12.81 -8.19
CA SER A 143 -10.53 12.08 -7.01
C SER A 143 -10.10 10.63 -7.11
N TRP A 144 -9.92 10.02 -5.96
CA TRP A 144 -9.55 8.61 -5.83
C TRP A 144 -10.16 8.02 -4.58
N ARG A 145 -10.15 6.73 -4.48
CA ARG A 145 -10.32 5.97 -3.24
C ARG A 145 -9.31 4.83 -3.26
N LEU A 146 -8.42 4.78 -2.29
CA LEU A 146 -7.32 3.83 -2.29
C LEU A 146 -6.82 3.53 -0.87
N LEU A 147 -6.18 2.39 -0.71
CA LEU A 147 -5.21 2.20 0.37
C LEU A 147 -3.83 2.62 -0.10
N PHE A 148 -2.99 3.12 0.81
CA PHE A 148 -1.58 3.29 0.52
C PHE A 148 -0.72 2.55 1.54
N LEU A 149 0.35 1.92 1.07
CA LEU A 149 1.30 1.18 1.87
C LEU A 149 2.67 1.81 1.68
N SER A 150 3.32 2.11 2.79
CA SER A 150 4.60 2.81 2.82
C SER A 150 5.61 2.06 3.67
N ALA A 151 6.91 2.39 3.50
CA ALA A 151 7.96 1.91 4.38
C ALA A 151 9.00 3.00 4.67
N GLY A 152 9.63 2.90 5.84
CA GLY A 152 10.71 3.77 6.29
C GLY A 152 11.38 3.27 7.57
N GLU A 153 12.38 3.98 8.01
CA GLU A 153 13.05 3.66 9.29
C GLU A 153 12.26 4.24 10.47
N LEU A 154 11.75 5.46 10.32
CA LEU A 154 10.94 6.17 11.30
C LEU A 154 9.46 6.13 10.93
N GLY A 155 8.59 6.19 11.92
CA GLY A 155 7.17 6.44 11.72
C GLY A 155 6.89 7.86 11.22
N LEU A 156 5.69 8.10 10.68
CA LEU A 156 5.32 9.42 10.16
C LEU A 156 5.42 10.50 11.24
N ALA A 157 4.96 10.21 12.45
CA ALA A 157 4.97 11.15 13.58
C ALA A 157 6.40 11.53 13.97
N ASP A 158 7.29 10.55 14.08
CA ASP A 158 8.70 10.75 14.45
C ASP A 158 9.43 11.53 13.35
N HIS A 159 9.20 11.17 12.08
CA HIS A 159 9.78 11.85 10.91
C HIS A 159 9.33 13.34 10.82
N MET A 160 8.09 13.64 11.16
CA MET A 160 7.59 15.02 11.23
C MET A 160 8.22 15.79 12.42
N ALA A 161 8.44 15.12 13.56
CA ALA A 161 9.02 15.72 14.74
C ALA A 161 10.49 16.10 14.53
N GLU A 162 11.28 15.35 13.77
CA GLU A 162 12.64 15.72 13.38
C GLU A 162 12.70 17.06 12.64
N GLY A 163 11.63 17.41 11.88
CA GLY A 163 11.47 18.70 11.23
C GLY A 163 10.94 19.82 12.14
N MET A 164 11.00 19.69 13.47
CA MET A 164 10.49 20.63 14.50
C MET A 164 8.98 20.92 14.38
N LYS A 165 8.18 20.03 13.86
CA LYS A 165 6.73 20.21 13.76
C LYS A 165 5.98 19.09 14.46
N ARG A 166 4.98 19.48 15.26
CA ARG A 166 4.04 18.51 15.86
C ARG A 166 3.09 17.98 14.81
N THR A 167 2.92 16.66 14.77
CA THR A 167 1.85 16.01 14.04
C THR A 167 0.49 16.54 14.52
N ARG A 168 -0.45 16.68 13.60
CA ARG A 168 -1.84 16.90 13.95
C ARG A 168 -2.50 15.53 14.11
N THR A 169 -3.31 15.33 15.12
CA THR A 169 -4.04 14.08 15.41
C THR A 169 -4.70 13.48 14.16
N GLY A 170 -5.23 14.32 13.26
CA GLY A 170 -5.83 13.88 12.00
C GLY A 170 -4.86 13.29 10.96
N GLN A 171 -3.54 13.45 11.13
CA GLN A 171 -2.53 12.86 10.24
C GLN A 171 -2.13 11.46 10.72
N GLU A 172 -2.04 11.27 12.04
CA GLU A 172 -1.73 9.98 12.66
C GLU A 172 -2.83 8.94 12.44
N VAL A 173 -4.10 9.37 12.48
CA VAL A 173 -5.25 8.49 12.25
C VAL A 173 -5.33 7.97 10.80
N ARG A 174 -4.68 8.64 9.85
CA ARG A 174 -4.78 8.33 8.42
C ARG A 174 -3.67 7.46 7.86
N MET A 175 -2.60 7.28 8.62
CA MET A 175 -1.51 6.36 8.28
C MET A 175 -1.03 5.67 9.57
N ALA A 176 -1.43 4.43 9.75
CA ALA A 176 -1.07 3.64 10.93
C ALA A 176 0.32 3.04 10.78
N ASP A 177 1.16 3.21 11.80
CA ASP A 177 2.50 2.63 11.86
C ASP A 177 2.44 1.16 12.28
N ILE A 178 3.19 0.33 11.57
CA ILE A 178 3.34 -1.10 11.83
C ILE A 178 4.82 -1.41 11.99
N PRO A 179 5.26 -1.96 13.13
CA PRO A 179 6.64 -2.43 13.27
C PRO A 179 6.97 -3.50 12.22
N ALA A 180 8.10 -3.35 11.52
CA ALA A 180 8.56 -4.36 10.57
C ALA A 180 8.91 -5.66 11.28
N ASP A 181 9.54 -5.57 12.46
CA ASP A 181 9.86 -6.76 13.26
C ASP A 181 8.57 -7.46 13.71
N ALA A 182 8.46 -8.71 13.30
CA ALA A 182 7.35 -9.60 13.67
C ALA A 182 7.58 -10.34 15.00
N GLY A 183 8.72 -10.09 15.68
CA GLY A 183 9.05 -10.67 16.98
C GLY A 183 9.85 -11.96 16.91
N ALA A 184 10.20 -12.46 15.71
CA ALA A 184 11.01 -13.65 15.54
C ALA A 184 12.52 -13.38 15.43
N GLY A 185 12.95 -12.11 15.54
CA GLY A 185 14.35 -11.73 15.35
C GLY A 185 14.83 -11.79 13.89
N LEU A 186 13.89 -11.86 12.96
CA LEU A 186 14.14 -12.00 11.52
C LEU A 186 13.55 -10.80 10.73
N GLY A 187 13.30 -9.69 11.41
CA GLY A 187 12.61 -8.52 10.85
C GLY A 187 11.18 -8.85 10.45
N ALA A 188 10.82 -8.61 9.20
CA ALA A 188 9.46 -8.85 8.69
C ALA A 188 9.13 -10.34 8.46
N PHE A 189 10.07 -11.24 8.77
CA PHE A 189 9.92 -12.68 8.56
C PHE A 189 9.75 -13.43 9.89
N GLU A 190 8.93 -14.46 9.87
CA GLU A 190 8.72 -15.40 10.99
C GLU A 190 9.02 -16.82 10.55
N ASN A 191 8.78 -17.14 9.28
CA ASN A 191 9.05 -18.42 8.65
C ASN A 191 9.87 -18.22 7.36
N LEU A 192 11.05 -18.78 7.32
CA LEU A 192 11.96 -18.69 6.17
C LEU A 192 11.74 -19.79 5.12
N HIS A 193 10.76 -20.67 5.28
CA HIS A 193 10.44 -21.75 4.35
C HIS A 193 11.65 -22.59 3.92
N GLY A 194 12.59 -22.83 4.82
CA GLY A 194 13.81 -23.62 4.56
C GLY A 194 14.96 -22.84 3.92
N PHE A 195 14.82 -21.53 3.69
CA PHE A 195 15.95 -20.71 3.24
C PHE A 195 16.97 -20.49 4.36
N ALA A 196 18.24 -20.36 3.98
CA ALA A 196 19.37 -20.27 4.90
C ALA A 196 19.36 -19.01 5.81
N GLY A 197 18.56 -18.00 5.48
CA GLY A 197 18.41 -16.76 6.25
C GLY A 197 17.52 -15.74 5.56
N GLY A 198 17.17 -14.68 6.27
CA GLY A 198 16.27 -13.63 5.78
C GLY A 198 16.74 -12.96 4.49
N ALA A 199 18.06 -12.78 4.30
CA ALA A 199 18.60 -12.20 3.07
C ALA A 199 18.37 -13.11 1.85
N ALA A 200 18.58 -14.42 2.00
CA ALA A 200 18.35 -15.40 0.93
C ALA A 200 16.85 -15.47 0.58
N PHE A 201 15.99 -15.51 1.59
CA PHE A 201 14.54 -15.51 1.44
C PHE A 201 14.04 -14.23 0.75
N SER A 202 14.47 -13.06 1.22
CA SER A 202 14.14 -11.75 0.61
C SER A 202 14.57 -11.67 -0.86
N SER A 203 15.78 -12.13 -1.18
CA SER A 203 16.29 -12.16 -2.55
C SER A 203 15.47 -13.06 -3.46
N HIS A 204 15.06 -14.24 -2.95
CA HIS A 204 14.18 -15.14 -3.68
C HIS A 204 12.83 -14.51 -3.96
N LEU A 205 12.14 -13.99 -2.94
CA LEU A 205 10.85 -13.34 -3.06
C LEU A 205 10.89 -12.15 -4.03
N THR A 206 11.94 -11.33 -3.94
CA THR A 206 12.14 -10.18 -4.84
C THR A 206 12.25 -10.63 -6.29
N ARG A 207 13.02 -11.70 -6.57
CA ARG A 207 13.15 -12.26 -7.92
C ARG A 207 11.83 -12.83 -8.43
N GLU A 208 11.09 -13.56 -7.59
CA GLU A 208 9.78 -14.09 -7.97
C GLU A 208 8.78 -12.97 -8.31
N ALA A 209 8.73 -11.89 -7.54
CA ALA A 209 7.89 -10.73 -7.83
C ALA A 209 8.23 -10.01 -9.16
N GLN A 210 9.50 -10.05 -9.60
CA GLN A 210 9.91 -9.49 -10.89
C GLN A 210 9.43 -10.32 -12.09
N VAL A 211 9.26 -11.62 -11.90
CA VAL A 211 8.93 -12.56 -12.98
C VAL A 211 7.49 -13.07 -12.93
N CYS A 212 6.78 -12.82 -11.83
CA CYS A 212 5.39 -13.23 -11.64
C CYS A 212 4.61 -12.12 -10.94
N HIS A 213 3.72 -11.42 -11.66
CA HIS A 213 2.97 -10.30 -11.12
C HIS A 213 1.71 -9.98 -11.92
N GLY A 214 0.78 -9.23 -11.31
CA GLY A 214 -0.43 -8.66 -11.91
C GLY A 214 -1.59 -9.62 -12.07
N ALA A 215 -1.35 -10.90 -12.28
CA ALA A 215 -2.40 -11.86 -12.57
C ALA A 215 -3.30 -12.16 -11.35
N ALA A 216 -2.74 -12.14 -10.13
CA ALA A 216 -3.52 -12.36 -8.92
C ALA A 216 -4.54 -11.23 -8.68
N GLY A 217 -4.12 -9.97 -8.85
CA GLY A 217 -5.01 -8.82 -8.73
C GLY A 217 -6.11 -8.83 -9.79
N ARG A 218 -5.76 -9.14 -11.04
CA ARG A 218 -6.73 -9.26 -12.12
C ARG A 218 -7.78 -10.33 -11.81
N ALA A 219 -7.36 -11.54 -11.46
CA ALA A 219 -8.27 -12.64 -11.13
C ALA A 219 -9.18 -12.29 -9.94
N PHE A 220 -8.62 -11.60 -8.92
CA PHE A 220 -9.41 -11.11 -7.80
C PHE A 220 -10.46 -10.08 -8.22
N ILE A 221 -10.11 -9.11 -9.05
CA ILE A 221 -11.04 -8.06 -9.52
C ILE A 221 -12.14 -8.70 -10.39
N GLU A 222 -11.81 -9.61 -11.29
CA GLU A 222 -12.79 -10.33 -12.11
C GLU A 222 -13.80 -11.09 -11.20
N TRP A 223 -13.31 -11.79 -10.20
CA TRP A 223 -14.16 -12.48 -9.23
C TRP A 223 -14.98 -11.49 -8.38
N ALA A 224 -14.38 -10.39 -7.90
CA ALA A 224 -15.04 -9.38 -7.10
C ALA A 224 -16.18 -8.70 -7.86
N CYS A 225 -16.00 -8.38 -9.13
CA CYS A 225 -17.05 -7.81 -9.98
C CYS A 225 -18.21 -8.79 -10.17
N ALA A 226 -17.92 -10.09 -10.38
CA ALA A 226 -18.96 -11.12 -10.52
C ALA A 226 -19.74 -11.37 -9.21
N ASN A 227 -19.20 -10.98 -8.04
CA ASN A 227 -19.79 -11.22 -6.73
C ASN A 227 -20.04 -9.91 -5.93
N ALA A 228 -20.17 -8.77 -6.60
CA ALA A 228 -20.09 -7.43 -6.00
C ALA A 228 -21.04 -7.23 -4.81
N ASP A 229 -22.33 -7.57 -4.95
CA ASP A 229 -23.33 -7.35 -3.90
C ASP A 229 -23.07 -8.21 -2.64
N THR A 230 -22.69 -9.46 -2.84
CA THR A 230 -22.37 -10.38 -1.75
C THR A 230 -21.08 -9.96 -1.06
N LEU A 231 -20.07 -9.57 -1.83
CA LEU A 231 -18.78 -9.14 -1.33
C LEU A 231 -18.91 -7.85 -0.50
N ALA A 232 -19.65 -6.86 -0.98
CA ALA A 232 -19.91 -5.62 -0.25
C ALA A 232 -20.58 -5.85 1.11
N ARG A 233 -21.59 -6.71 1.18
CA ARG A 233 -22.26 -7.08 2.43
C ARG A 233 -21.33 -7.81 3.40
N ARG A 234 -20.59 -8.81 2.90
CA ARG A 234 -19.65 -9.60 3.71
C ARG A 234 -18.53 -8.74 4.26
N THR A 235 -17.96 -7.86 3.43
CA THR A 235 -16.86 -6.97 3.86
C THR A 235 -17.34 -6.03 4.95
N ARG A 236 -18.49 -5.37 4.79
CA ARG A 236 -19.08 -4.51 5.83
C ARG A 236 -19.35 -5.29 7.13
N ALA A 237 -19.94 -6.47 7.05
CA ALA A 237 -20.22 -7.29 8.21
C ALA A 237 -18.94 -7.70 8.95
N ALA A 238 -17.88 -8.07 8.22
CA ALA A 238 -16.59 -8.43 8.80
C ALA A 238 -15.94 -7.23 9.51
N VAL A 239 -15.92 -6.05 8.87
CA VAL A 239 -15.40 -4.81 9.48
C VAL A 239 -16.15 -4.46 10.76
N HIS A 240 -17.47 -4.51 10.76
CA HIS A 240 -18.28 -4.26 11.96
C HIS A 240 -18.06 -5.29 13.07
N ALA A 241 -17.83 -6.56 12.74
CA ALA A 241 -17.54 -7.59 13.72
C ALA A 241 -16.17 -7.34 14.38
N LEU A 242 -15.14 -7.08 13.58
CA LEU A 242 -13.77 -6.78 14.06
C LEU A 242 -13.74 -5.48 14.88
N ALA A 243 -14.46 -4.44 14.44
CA ALA A 243 -14.51 -3.18 15.19
C ALA A 243 -15.11 -3.38 16.58
N ARG A 244 -16.12 -4.23 16.74
CA ARG A 244 -16.71 -4.56 18.07
C ARG A 244 -15.78 -5.40 18.93
N GLU A 245 -14.95 -6.23 18.33
CA GLU A 245 -14.01 -7.08 19.05
C GLU A 245 -12.76 -6.30 19.52
N TRP A 246 -12.26 -5.39 18.69
CA TRP A 246 -10.95 -4.74 18.91
C TRP A 246 -11.03 -3.35 19.51
N VAL A 247 -12.16 -2.66 19.39
CA VAL A 247 -12.35 -1.33 19.99
C VAL A 247 -13.06 -1.48 21.32
N PRO A 248 -12.41 -1.17 22.46
CA PRO A 248 -13.06 -1.15 23.76
C PRO A 248 -14.24 -0.17 23.74
N GLN A 249 -15.38 -0.59 24.30
CA GLN A 249 -16.55 0.27 24.46
C GLN A 249 -16.33 1.25 25.63
#